data_9c210e3fb97539d115a49d22086ac64d
#
_entry.id   9c210e3fb97539d115a49d22086ac64d
#
_cell.length_a   1.000
_cell.length_b   1.000
_cell.length_c   1.000
_cell.angle_alpha   90.00
_cell.angle_beta   90.00
_cell.angle_gamma   90.00
#
_symmetry.space_group_name_H-M   'P 1'
#
loop_
_entity.id
_entity.type
_entity.pdbx_description
1 polymer ?
#
loop_
_entity_poly.entity_id
_entity_poly.type
_entity_poly.pdbx_seq_one_letter_code
_entity_poly.pdbx_strand_id
1 'polypeptide(L)'
;MDYFHYPIDRDRETIAKMVKLFPTFCEKIDKGDFYIACAMGLHRTDIALCTYWVFYAADKGTVPPPIRGYRQENGHNTNKIMRVLNAFYQYMTERDGKEPMPIEVFKERKKVVNELSKL
;
A
#
# COMPACT_ATOMS: atom_id res chain seq x y z
N MET A 1 16.82 16.66 8.18
CA MET A 1 15.90 15.71 7.52
C MET A 1 14.47 15.98 7.98
N ASP A 2 13.57 16.19 7.05
CA ASP A 2 12.18 16.40 7.38
C ASP A 2 11.53 15.09 7.77
N TYR A 3 10.78 15.12 8.86
CA TYR A 3 10.06 13.95 9.32
C TYR A 3 8.66 13.93 8.73
N PHE A 4 8.35 12.84 8.00
CA PHE A 4 7.03 12.66 7.41
C PHE A 4 6.40 11.40 8.01
N HIS A 5 5.27 11.55 8.69
CA HIS A 5 4.56 10.43 9.29
C HIS A 5 3.41 9.99 8.38
N TYR A 6 3.49 8.74 7.92
CA TYR A 6 2.46 8.12 7.13
C TYR A 6 1.81 7.03 7.97
N PRO A 7 0.62 7.25 8.53
CA PRO A 7 -0.02 6.26 9.39
C PRO A 7 -0.47 5.05 8.56
N ILE A 8 -0.42 3.86 9.15
CA ILE A 8 -0.80 2.63 8.46
C ILE A 8 -1.64 1.77 9.39
N ASP A 9 -2.90 1.55 9.03
CA ASP A 9 -3.80 0.61 9.68
C ASP A 9 -4.97 0.36 8.75
N ARG A 10 -5.88 -0.53 9.17
CA ARG A 10 -7.05 -0.91 8.36
C ARG A 10 -8.33 -0.19 8.78
N ASP A 11 -8.32 0.55 9.88
CA ASP A 11 -9.50 1.28 10.33
C ASP A 11 -9.79 2.47 9.42
N ARG A 12 -11.07 2.82 9.32
CA ARG A 12 -11.51 3.85 8.39
C ARG A 12 -10.84 5.20 8.61
N GLU A 13 -10.65 5.58 9.87
CA GLU A 13 -10.00 6.86 10.19
C GLU A 13 -8.56 6.91 9.68
N THR A 14 -7.80 5.84 9.90
CA THR A 14 -6.42 5.77 9.43
C THR A 14 -6.37 5.71 7.90
N ILE A 15 -7.26 4.93 7.28
CA ILE A 15 -7.35 4.87 5.81
C ILE A 15 -7.61 6.25 5.22
N ALA A 16 -8.50 7.04 5.85
CA ALA A 16 -8.76 8.41 5.39
C ALA A 16 -7.49 9.26 5.41
N LYS A 17 -6.70 9.14 6.47
CA LYS A 17 -5.42 9.86 6.58
C LYS A 17 -4.42 9.38 5.54
N MET A 18 -4.35 8.06 5.29
CA MET A 18 -3.47 7.49 4.28
C MET A 18 -3.81 8.05 2.89
N VAL A 19 -5.08 8.07 2.53
CA VAL A 19 -5.51 8.58 1.23
C VAL A 19 -5.16 10.06 1.09
N LYS A 20 -5.37 10.84 2.14
CA LYS A 20 -5.07 12.27 2.14
C LYS A 20 -3.57 12.53 1.95
N LEU A 21 -2.72 11.74 2.59
CA LEU A 21 -1.27 11.91 2.56
C LEU A 21 -0.59 11.16 1.41
N PHE A 22 -1.35 10.35 0.68
CA PHE A 22 -0.79 9.47 -0.35
C PHE A 22 0.02 10.20 -1.43
N PRO A 23 -0.47 11.32 -2.01
CA PRO A 23 0.33 12.03 -3.03
C PRO A 23 1.71 12.46 -2.51
N THR A 24 1.78 12.97 -1.28
CA THR A 24 3.04 13.37 -0.66
C THR A 24 3.93 12.15 -0.42
N PHE A 25 3.34 11.05 0.03
CA PHE A 25 4.06 9.81 0.25
C PHE A 25 4.71 9.31 -1.06
N CYS A 26 3.95 9.29 -2.16
CA CYS A 26 4.47 8.87 -3.45
C CYS A 26 5.60 9.77 -3.93
N GLU A 27 5.46 11.08 -3.74
CA GLU A 27 6.49 12.03 -4.11
C GLU A 27 7.80 11.77 -3.35
N LYS A 28 7.71 11.50 -2.05
CA LYS A 28 8.90 11.22 -1.26
C LYS A 28 9.57 9.91 -1.66
N ILE A 29 8.79 8.88 -1.99
CA ILE A 29 9.33 7.62 -2.49
C ILE A 29 10.07 7.84 -3.81
N ASP A 30 9.45 8.58 -4.73
CA ASP A 30 10.04 8.85 -6.05
C ASP A 30 11.37 9.59 -5.96
N LYS A 31 11.51 10.47 -4.99
CA LYS A 31 12.75 11.24 -4.80
C LYS A 31 13.85 10.38 -4.16
N GLY A 32 13.51 9.23 -3.61
CA GLY A 32 14.48 8.38 -2.93
C GLY A 32 14.99 8.94 -1.62
N ASP A 33 14.46 10.06 -1.16
CA ASP A 33 14.89 10.73 0.06
C ASP A 33 13.89 10.43 1.19
N PHE A 34 13.87 9.15 1.60
CA PHE A 34 12.94 8.71 2.61
C PHE A 34 13.54 7.58 3.46
N TYR A 35 12.95 7.42 4.63
CA TYR A 35 13.27 6.32 5.52
C TYR A 35 11.94 5.76 6.07
N ILE A 36 11.71 4.48 5.86
CA ILE A 36 10.51 3.81 6.36
C ILE A 36 10.91 2.93 7.53
N ALA A 37 10.32 3.20 8.70
CA ALA A 37 10.58 2.44 9.91
C ALA A 37 9.28 1.81 10.41
N CYS A 38 9.41 0.61 10.97
CA CYS A 38 8.29 -0.12 11.50
C CYS A 38 8.73 -0.84 12.78
N ALA A 39 7.94 -0.72 13.83
CA ALA A 39 8.29 -1.27 15.15
C ALA A 39 8.29 -2.80 15.16
N MET A 40 7.55 -3.45 14.28
CA MET A 40 7.42 -4.91 14.26
C MET A 40 8.08 -5.53 13.04
N GLY A 41 9.18 -4.94 12.58
CA GLY A 41 10.01 -5.52 11.52
C GLY A 41 9.29 -5.62 10.17
N LEU A 42 9.36 -4.58 9.36
CA LEU A 42 8.93 -4.54 7.96
C LEU A 42 7.44 -4.71 7.67
N HIS A 43 6.63 -5.02 8.68
CA HIS A 43 5.20 -5.28 8.49
C HIS A 43 4.46 -4.07 7.87
N ARG A 44 4.58 -2.91 8.50
CA ARG A 44 3.94 -1.69 7.99
C ARG A 44 4.61 -1.18 6.72
N THR A 45 5.90 -1.42 6.60
CA THR A 45 6.66 -1.06 5.40
C THR A 45 6.11 -1.79 4.19
N ASP A 46 5.85 -3.09 4.32
CA ASP A 46 5.26 -3.88 3.23
C ASP A 46 3.91 -3.32 2.79
N ILE A 47 3.06 -2.95 3.75
CA ILE A 47 1.74 -2.39 3.45
C ILE A 47 1.89 -1.06 2.69
N ALA A 48 2.77 -0.19 3.17
CA ALA A 48 2.99 1.11 2.56
C ALA A 48 3.48 0.98 1.12
N LEU A 49 4.47 0.11 0.89
CA LEU A 49 5.03 -0.09 -0.43
C LEU A 49 4.05 -0.76 -1.39
N CYS A 50 3.22 -1.69 -0.91
CA CYS A 50 2.19 -2.30 -1.74
C CYS A 50 1.12 -1.28 -2.14
N THR A 51 0.72 -0.40 -1.22
CA THR A 51 -0.21 0.68 -1.52
C THR A 51 0.37 1.61 -2.59
N TYR A 52 1.63 2.00 -2.42
CA TYR A 52 2.35 2.81 -3.39
C TYR A 52 2.35 2.15 -4.77
N TRP A 53 2.66 0.87 -4.85
CA TRP A 53 2.71 0.18 -6.13
C TRP A 53 1.33 0.05 -6.77
N VAL A 54 0.33 -0.43 -6.03
CA VAL A 54 -1.00 -0.71 -6.59
C VAL A 54 -1.67 0.56 -7.12
N PHE A 55 -1.58 1.67 -6.36
CA PHE A 55 -2.32 2.88 -6.68
C PHE A 55 -1.51 3.94 -7.42
N TYR A 56 -0.24 3.71 -7.64
CA TYR A 56 0.61 4.72 -8.26
C TYR A 56 1.68 4.11 -9.19
N ALA A 57 2.61 3.33 -8.66
CA ALA A 57 3.78 2.92 -9.42
C ALA A 57 3.49 1.88 -10.51
N ALA A 58 2.43 1.08 -10.35
CA ALA A 58 2.05 0.09 -11.36
C ALA A 58 1.72 0.72 -12.71
N ASP A 59 1.17 1.93 -12.70
CA ASP A 59 0.87 2.66 -13.93
C ASP A 59 2.13 3.10 -14.67
N LYS A 60 3.28 3.07 -13.98
CA LYS A 60 4.57 3.44 -14.55
C LYS A 60 5.37 2.22 -15.01
N GLY A 61 4.76 1.04 -15.00
CA GLY A 61 5.41 -0.19 -15.45
C GLY A 61 6.46 -0.74 -14.50
N THR A 62 6.41 -0.35 -13.23
CA THR A 62 7.38 -0.82 -12.24
C THR A 62 7.04 -2.21 -11.72
N VAL A 63 8.03 -2.86 -11.12
CA VAL A 63 7.85 -4.17 -10.50
C VAL A 63 7.33 -4.00 -9.07
N PRO A 64 6.35 -4.82 -8.62
CA PRO A 64 5.87 -4.72 -7.25
C PRO A 64 6.97 -5.04 -6.24
N PRO A 65 6.91 -4.43 -5.04
CA PRO A 65 7.93 -4.67 -4.02
C PRO A 65 7.79 -6.07 -3.41
N PRO A 66 8.88 -6.68 -2.98
CA PRO A 66 8.80 -7.96 -2.27
C PRO A 66 8.19 -7.79 -0.89
N ILE A 67 7.46 -8.80 -0.43
CA ILE A 67 6.89 -8.80 0.92
C ILE A 67 7.85 -9.52 1.84
N ARG A 68 8.39 -8.82 2.83
CA ARG A 68 9.47 -9.31 3.67
C ARG A 68 9.15 -9.41 5.17
N GLY A 69 7.89 -9.20 5.54
CA GLY A 69 7.50 -9.31 6.95
C GLY A 69 7.75 -10.70 7.50
N TYR A 70 8.29 -10.79 8.69
CA TYR A 70 8.71 -12.07 9.27
C TYR A 70 7.55 -13.02 9.61
N ARG A 71 6.30 -12.55 9.58
CA ARG A 71 5.13 -13.42 9.81
C ARG A 71 4.52 -13.90 8.50
N GLN A 72 5.23 -13.74 7.40
CA GLN A 72 4.70 -14.05 6.09
C GLN A 72 4.44 -15.55 5.89
N GLU A 73 5.15 -16.43 6.58
CA GLU A 73 4.97 -17.87 6.43
C GLU A 73 3.53 -18.34 6.69
N ASN A 74 2.76 -17.57 7.43
CA ASN A 74 1.35 -17.89 7.70
C ASN A 74 0.39 -17.04 6.86
N GLY A 75 0.89 -16.30 5.88
CA GLY A 75 0.08 -15.40 5.08
C GLY A 75 -0.45 -14.20 5.84
N HIS A 76 0.03 -13.96 7.05
CA HIS A 76 -0.47 -12.92 7.92
C HIS A 76 -0.32 -11.52 7.31
N ASN A 77 0.88 -11.23 6.81
CA ASN A 77 1.14 -9.92 6.20
C ASN A 77 0.32 -9.73 4.93
N THR A 78 0.23 -10.79 4.11
CA THR A 78 -0.56 -10.73 2.88
C THR A 78 -2.02 -10.43 3.17
N ASN A 79 -2.60 -11.10 4.15
CA ASN A 79 -4.00 -10.86 4.50
C ASN A 79 -4.24 -9.42 4.95
N LYS A 80 -3.32 -8.88 5.76
CA LYS A 80 -3.45 -7.51 6.22
C LYS A 80 -3.28 -6.52 5.07
N ILE A 81 -2.32 -6.78 4.16
CA ILE A 81 -2.12 -5.95 2.98
C ILE A 81 -3.39 -5.93 2.14
N MET A 82 -4.00 -7.09 1.88
CA MET A 82 -5.23 -7.15 1.08
C MET A 82 -6.36 -6.34 1.72
N ARG A 83 -6.50 -6.40 3.05
CA ARG A 83 -7.52 -5.62 3.76
C ARG A 83 -7.29 -4.11 3.61
N VAL A 84 -6.04 -3.68 3.74
CA VAL A 84 -5.71 -2.26 3.59
C VAL A 84 -5.95 -1.80 2.15
N LEU A 85 -5.53 -2.60 1.15
CA LEU A 85 -5.76 -2.26 -0.25
C LEU A 85 -7.25 -2.12 -0.57
N ASN A 86 -8.07 -3.06 -0.09
CA ASN A 86 -9.51 -3.02 -0.31
C ASN A 86 -10.14 -1.79 0.35
N ALA A 87 -9.76 -1.49 1.59
CA ALA A 87 -10.28 -0.33 2.31
C ALA A 87 -9.86 0.97 1.64
N PHE A 88 -8.64 1.04 1.16
CA PHE A 88 -8.10 2.21 0.46
C PHE A 88 -8.88 2.46 -0.84
N TYR A 89 -9.09 1.42 -1.63
CA TYR A 89 -9.85 1.50 -2.87
C TYR A 89 -11.30 1.97 -2.61
N GLN A 90 -11.94 1.35 -1.63
CA GLN A 90 -13.31 1.70 -1.28
C GLN A 90 -13.43 3.16 -0.81
N TYR A 91 -12.51 3.59 0.03
CA TYR A 91 -12.51 4.96 0.53
C TYR A 91 -12.34 5.98 -0.60
N MET A 92 -11.40 5.72 -1.51
CA MET A 92 -11.18 6.62 -2.66
C MET A 92 -12.43 6.69 -3.54
N THR A 93 -13.08 5.56 -3.77
CA THR A 93 -14.31 5.50 -4.57
C THR A 93 -15.41 6.33 -3.93
N GLU A 94 -15.60 6.20 -2.62
CA GLU A 94 -16.62 6.95 -1.89
C GLU A 94 -16.32 8.45 -1.88
N ARG A 95 -15.06 8.80 -1.65
CA ARG A 95 -14.67 10.21 -1.56
C ARG A 95 -14.81 10.94 -2.89
N ASP A 96 -14.37 10.30 -3.98
CA ASP A 96 -14.28 10.94 -5.29
C ASP A 96 -15.52 10.71 -6.16
N GLY A 97 -16.42 9.81 -5.74
CA GLY A 97 -17.60 9.44 -6.52
C GLY A 97 -17.28 8.63 -7.75
N LYS A 98 -16.06 8.12 -7.86
CA LYS A 98 -15.62 7.26 -8.97
C LYS A 98 -14.48 6.37 -8.51
N GLU A 99 -14.31 5.24 -9.19
CA GLU A 99 -13.24 4.32 -8.88
C GLU A 99 -11.88 4.89 -9.26
N PRO A 100 -10.83 4.69 -8.43
CA PRO A 100 -9.48 5.15 -8.76
C PRO A 100 -8.88 4.43 -9.96
N MET A 101 -9.38 3.25 -10.27
CA MET A 101 -9.03 2.47 -11.45
C MET A 101 -10.15 1.45 -11.69
N PRO A 102 -10.29 0.87 -12.91
CA PRO A 102 -11.27 -0.19 -13.12
C PRO A 102 -11.07 -1.33 -12.14
N ILE A 103 -12.17 -1.92 -11.66
CA ILE A 103 -12.10 -2.98 -10.66
C ILE A 103 -11.30 -4.19 -11.15
N GLU A 104 -11.34 -4.50 -12.44
CA GLU A 104 -10.58 -5.60 -13.02
C GLU A 104 -9.08 -5.35 -12.91
N VAL A 105 -8.64 -4.11 -13.13
CA VAL A 105 -7.24 -3.72 -12.97
C VAL A 105 -6.81 -3.85 -11.52
N PHE A 106 -7.66 -3.40 -10.60
CA PHE A 106 -7.38 -3.51 -9.17
C PHE A 106 -7.25 -4.96 -8.73
N LYS A 107 -8.16 -5.81 -9.18
CA LYS A 107 -8.13 -7.24 -8.85
C LYS A 107 -6.85 -7.89 -9.38
N GLU A 108 -6.43 -7.55 -10.58
CA GLU A 108 -5.20 -8.09 -11.14
C GLU A 108 -3.96 -7.65 -10.37
N ARG A 109 -3.88 -6.39 -9.98
CA ARG A 109 -2.75 -5.88 -9.19
C ARG A 109 -2.70 -6.54 -7.83
N LYS A 110 -3.85 -6.76 -7.17
CA LYS A 110 -3.90 -7.50 -5.91
C LYS A 110 -3.42 -8.94 -6.10
N LYS A 111 -3.81 -9.56 -7.20
CA LYS A 111 -3.39 -10.92 -7.51
C LYS A 111 -1.87 -11.02 -7.63
N VAL A 112 -1.25 -10.07 -8.32
CA VAL A 112 0.21 -10.02 -8.46
C VAL A 112 0.87 -9.89 -7.10
N VAL A 113 0.40 -8.99 -6.24
CA VAL A 113 0.94 -8.82 -4.89
C VAL A 113 0.79 -10.11 -4.09
N ASN A 114 -0.38 -10.75 -4.16
CA ASN A 114 -0.65 -11.98 -3.44
C ASN A 114 0.27 -13.12 -3.89
N GLU A 115 0.49 -13.25 -5.19
CA GLU A 115 1.37 -14.30 -5.72
C GLU A 115 2.82 -14.10 -5.30
N LEU A 116 3.30 -12.85 -5.33
CA LEU A 116 4.67 -12.54 -4.91
C LEU A 116 4.89 -12.81 -3.42
N SER A 117 3.85 -12.68 -2.61
CA SER A 117 3.97 -12.93 -1.17
C SER A 117 4.18 -14.41 -0.86
N LYS A 118 3.95 -15.30 -1.81
CA LYS A 118 4.11 -16.75 -1.63
C LYS A 118 5.50 -17.23 -2.02
N LEU A 119 6.31 -16.37 -2.59
CA LEU A 119 7.69 -16.69 -2.94
C LEU A 119 8.58 -16.55 -1.72
#